data_58e19cea4c19fa0142aed344b0ecf43c
#
_entry.id   58e19cea4c19fa0142aed344b0ecf43c
#
_cell.length_a   1.000
_cell.length_b   1.000
_cell.length_c   1.000
_cell.angle_alpha   90.00
_cell.angle_beta   90.00
_cell.angle_gamma   90.00
#
_symmetry.space_group_name_H-M   'P 1'
#
loop_
_entity.id
_entity.type
_entity.pdbx_description
1 polymer ?
#
loop_
_entity_poly.entity_id
_entity_poly.type
_entity_poly.pdbx_seq_one_letter_code
_entity_poly.pdbx_strand_id
1 'polypeptide(L)'
;ALAPDYASLIAGYGSAKGNYRLLRHKEELISEAMEQYGSLMSGPIDALRYVGGFDLAAITGAMLACAERRIPFYVDGFITAVALVCAVKIRDDVRDYALLSHLSREAGMTLALRIIDMDESEIPLHCGFSLGEGTGAVLAVSLMQSLMYAIGHMGTLDEVNKNAKRRRKGGA
;
A
#
# COMPACT_ATOMS: atom_id res chain seq x y z
N ALA A 1 23.96 2.21 -10.53
CA ALA A 1 23.44 3.58 -10.60
C ALA A 1 21.98 3.48 -11.08
N LEU A 2 21.03 4.11 -10.36
CA LEU A 2 19.68 4.30 -10.85
C LEU A 2 19.77 5.13 -12.13
N ALA A 3 19.06 4.72 -13.19
CA ALA A 3 18.95 5.53 -14.37
C ALA A 3 18.35 6.91 -14.00
N PRO A 4 18.76 8.01 -14.65
CA PRO A 4 18.30 9.36 -14.31
C PRO A 4 16.78 9.52 -14.21
N ASP A 5 16.04 8.70 -14.95
CA ASP A 5 14.58 8.72 -14.99
C ASP A 5 13.91 8.22 -13.71
N TYR A 6 14.59 7.43 -12.87
CA TYR A 6 13.99 6.91 -11.63
C TYR A 6 13.81 7.99 -10.55
N ALA A 7 14.70 8.97 -10.47
CA ALA A 7 14.57 10.03 -9.47
C ALA A 7 13.27 10.83 -9.65
N SER A 8 12.87 11.09 -10.89
CA SER A 8 11.60 11.77 -11.21
C SER A 8 10.36 10.93 -10.88
N LEU A 9 10.46 9.60 -10.99
CA LEU A 9 9.36 8.69 -10.67
C LEU A 9 9.12 8.54 -9.16
N ILE A 10 10.18 8.62 -8.36
CA ILE A 10 10.11 8.43 -6.90
C ILE A 10 10.08 9.76 -6.12
N ALA A 11 10.40 10.88 -6.74
CA ALA A 11 10.27 12.20 -6.14
C ALA A 11 8.79 12.54 -5.95
N GLY A 12 8.21 12.13 -4.82
CA GLY A 12 6.81 12.35 -4.50
C GLY A 12 6.41 13.83 -4.58
N TYR A 13 5.20 14.09 -5.06
CA TYR A 13 4.69 15.46 -5.17
C TYR A 13 4.60 16.14 -3.80
N GLY A 14 4.00 15.51 -2.79
CA GLY A 14 3.88 16.03 -1.43
C GLY A 14 3.65 17.55 -1.40
N SER A 15 4.49 18.28 -0.67
CA SER A 15 4.51 19.75 -0.61
C SER A 15 4.98 20.44 -1.89
N ALA A 16 5.53 19.70 -2.86
CA ALA A 16 6.03 20.24 -4.14
C ALA A 16 4.95 20.37 -5.21
N LYS A 17 3.68 20.05 -4.91
CA LYS A 17 2.56 20.11 -5.87
C LYS A 17 2.45 21.51 -6.48
N GLY A 18 2.64 21.60 -7.81
CA GLY A 18 2.64 22.86 -8.53
C GLY A 18 3.95 23.68 -8.43
N ASN A 19 4.96 23.21 -7.71
CA ASN A 19 6.25 23.87 -7.58
C ASN A 19 7.37 23.04 -8.24
N TYR A 20 7.59 23.24 -9.54
CA TYR A 20 8.60 22.54 -10.32
C TYR A 20 10.03 22.71 -9.79
N ARG A 21 10.35 23.87 -9.21
CA ARG A 21 11.68 24.12 -8.64
C ARG A 21 11.94 23.22 -7.43
N LEU A 22 10.94 23.06 -6.56
CA LEU A 22 11.04 22.20 -5.40
C LEU A 22 11.08 20.72 -5.81
N LEU A 23 10.33 20.32 -6.83
CA LEU A 23 10.36 18.96 -7.35
C LEU A 23 11.76 18.62 -7.90
N ARG A 24 12.32 19.49 -8.73
CA ARG A 24 13.67 19.31 -9.28
C ARG A 24 14.74 19.23 -8.17
N HIS A 25 14.61 20.07 -7.14
CA HIS A 25 15.53 19.98 -5.99
C HIS A 25 15.43 18.64 -5.25
N LYS A 26 14.22 18.06 -5.12
CA LYS A 26 14.08 16.70 -4.56
C LYS A 26 14.76 15.64 -5.43
N GLU A 27 14.63 15.75 -6.75
CA GLU A 27 15.30 14.84 -7.71
C GLU A 27 16.82 14.92 -7.58
N GLU A 28 17.38 16.13 -7.45
CA GLU A 28 18.82 16.36 -7.21
C GLU A 28 19.26 15.71 -5.90
N LEU A 29 18.54 15.93 -4.80
CA LEU A 29 18.85 15.32 -3.50
C LEU A 29 18.80 13.78 -3.52
N ILE A 30 17.85 13.20 -4.23
CA ILE A 30 17.78 11.74 -4.41
C ILE A 30 19.00 11.25 -5.17
N SER A 31 19.40 11.93 -6.24
CA SER A 31 20.56 11.55 -7.04
C SER A 31 21.85 11.65 -6.23
N GLU A 32 22.04 12.73 -5.49
CA GLU A 32 23.20 12.92 -4.60
C GLU A 32 23.26 11.84 -3.51
N ALA A 33 22.13 11.52 -2.88
CA ALA A 33 22.06 10.46 -1.87
C ALA A 33 22.41 9.08 -2.46
N MET A 34 21.97 8.79 -3.68
CA MET A 34 22.31 7.54 -4.36
C MET A 34 23.78 7.49 -4.80
N GLU A 35 24.37 8.60 -5.21
CA GLU A 35 25.82 8.67 -5.49
C GLU A 35 26.64 8.44 -4.22
N GLN A 36 26.23 9.03 -3.10
CA GLN A 36 26.95 8.95 -1.85
C GLN A 36 26.80 7.60 -1.14
N TYR A 37 25.60 7.05 -1.10
CA TYR A 37 25.26 5.87 -0.27
C TYR A 37 24.92 4.61 -1.07
N GLY A 38 24.66 4.72 -2.38
CA GLY A 38 24.17 3.60 -3.18
C GLY A 38 25.06 2.36 -3.15
N SER A 39 26.38 2.55 -3.16
CA SER A 39 27.35 1.44 -3.06
C SER A 39 27.42 0.79 -1.67
N LEU A 40 26.90 1.45 -0.64
CA LEU A 40 26.89 0.98 0.74
C LEU A 40 25.62 0.21 1.08
N MET A 41 24.61 0.29 0.21
CA MET A 41 23.31 -0.36 0.41
C MET A 41 23.29 -1.72 -0.27
N SER A 42 23.43 -2.79 0.51
CA SER A 42 23.38 -4.17 0.04
C SER A 42 21.97 -4.80 0.15
N GLY A 43 21.06 -4.13 0.88
CA GLY A 43 19.72 -4.64 1.10
C GLY A 43 18.80 -3.63 1.80
N PRO A 44 17.57 -4.02 2.11
CA PRO A 44 16.56 -3.13 2.66
C PRO A 44 16.94 -2.53 4.02
N ILE A 45 17.67 -3.25 4.86
CA ILE A 45 18.12 -2.74 6.16
C ILE A 45 19.15 -1.61 5.97
N ASP A 46 20.08 -1.77 5.02
CA ASP A 46 21.04 -0.71 4.71
C ASP A 46 20.32 0.49 4.07
N ALA A 47 19.34 0.25 3.20
CA ALA A 47 18.54 1.34 2.63
C ALA A 47 17.83 2.14 3.73
N LEU A 48 17.21 1.48 4.70
CA LEU A 48 16.58 2.13 5.85
C LEU A 48 17.59 2.90 6.70
N ARG A 49 18.81 2.38 6.85
CA ARG A 49 19.88 2.98 7.66
C ARG A 49 20.46 4.24 7.02
N TYR A 50 20.68 4.25 5.70
CA TYR A 50 21.39 5.33 5.01
C TYR A 50 20.48 6.40 4.44
N VAL A 51 19.31 6.01 3.93
CA VAL A 51 18.38 6.92 3.23
C VAL A 51 16.94 6.85 3.74
N GLY A 52 16.62 5.90 4.64
CA GLY A 52 15.32 5.81 5.29
C GLY A 52 15.22 6.73 6.49
N GLY A 53 13.99 7.00 6.92
CA GLY A 53 13.69 7.70 8.18
C GLY A 53 13.32 6.72 9.29
N PHE A 54 13.28 7.20 10.54
CA PHE A 54 12.82 6.40 11.68
C PHE A 54 11.37 5.95 11.54
N ASP A 55 10.54 6.73 10.87
CA ASP A 55 9.16 6.42 10.53
C ASP A 55 9.07 5.19 9.61
N LEU A 56 9.83 5.18 8.50
CA LEU A 56 9.88 4.02 7.61
C LEU A 56 10.41 2.77 8.31
N ALA A 57 11.45 2.91 9.13
CA ALA A 57 12.00 1.80 9.89
C ALA A 57 11.00 1.24 10.90
N ALA A 58 10.26 2.12 11.62
CA ALA A 58 9.24 1.73 12.57
C ALA A 58 8.06 1.01 11.91
N ILE A 59 7.57 1.54 10.79
CA ILE A 59 6.47 0.93 10.02
C ILE A 59 6.90 -0.43 9.46
N THR A 60 8.12 -0.53 8.89
CA THR A 60 8.68 -1.80 8.41
C THR A 60 8.72 -2.84 9.53
N GLY A 61 9.22 -2.47 10.71
CA GLY A 61 9.26 -3.36 11.88
C GLY A 61 7.87 -3.78 12.36
N ALA A 62 6.90 -2.87 12.34
CA ALA A 62 5.51 -3.18 12.69
C ALA A 62 4.89 -4.19 11.70
N MET A 63 5.12 -4.02 10.39
CA MET A 63 4.63 -4.97 9.37
C MET A 63 5.24 -6.37 9.55
N LEU A 64 6.55 -6.46 9.81
CA LEU A 64 7.22 -7.73 10.12
C LEU A 64 6.61 -8.40 11.36
N ALA A 65 6.36 -7.63 12.42
CA ALA A 65 5.75 -8.14 13.65
C ALA A 65 4.28 -8.58 13.45
N CYS A 66 3.53 -7.88 12.61
CA CYS A 66 2.17 -8.29 12.24
C CYS A 66 2.18 -9.63 11.50
N ALA A 67 3.01 -9.78 10.50
CA ALA A 67 3.12 -11.02 9.74
C ALA A 67 3.60 -12.20 10.61
N GLU A 68 4.57 -11.98 11.51
CA GLU A 68 4.99 -12.99 12.48
C GLU A 68 3.83 -13.48 13.35
N ARG A 69 2.93 -12.59 13.72
CA ARG A 69 1.74 -12.91 14.53
C ARG A 69 0.51 -13.28 13.69
N ARG A 70 0.65 -13.34 12.36
CA ARG A 70 -0.45 -13.61 11.43
C ARG A 70 -1.60 -12.61 11.55
N ILE A 71 -1.25 -11.34 11.76
CA ILE A 71 -2.19 -10.22 11.85
C ILE A 71 -2.16 -9.48 10.52
N PRO A 72 -3.28 -9.42 9.76
CA PRO A 72 -3.34 -8.59 8.56
C PRO A 72 -3.29 -7.11 8.92
N PHE A 73 -2.71 -6.31 8.03
CA PHE A 73 -2.58 -4.87 8.21
C PHE A 73 -2.88 -4.12 6.92
N TYR A 74 -3.35 -2.88 7.04
CA TYR A 74 -3.61 -2.04 5.88
C TYR A 74 -2.38 -1.23 5.49
N VAL A 75 -2.17 -1.15 4.18
CA VAL A 75 -1.17 -0.28 3.54
C VAL A 75 -1.90 0.97 3.05
N ASP A 76 -1.58 2.13 3.62
CA ASP A 76 -2.29 3.38 3.32
C ASP A 76 -1.91 3.93 1.95
N GLY A 77 -0.76 4.55 1.82
CA GLY A 77 -0.32 5.22 0.59
C GLY A 77 1.14 4.93 0.28
N PHE A 78 1.77 5.85 -0.48
CA PHE A 78 3.12 5.64 -1.01
C PHE A 78 4.17 5.38 0.08
N ILE A 79 4.18 6.14 1.18
CA ILE A 79 5.16 5.98 2.27
C ILE A 79 5.06 4.58 2.89
N THR A 80 3.83 4.14 3.17
CA THR A 80 3.59 2.81 3.74
C THR A 80 3.87 1.70 2.72
N ALA A 81 3.68 1.93 1.42
CA ALA A 81 4.08 1.00 0.37
C ALA A 81 5.61 0.84 0.30
N VAL A 82 6.38 1.93 0.48
CA VAL A 82 7.84 1.85 0.55
C VAL A 82 8.30 1.05 1.77
N ALA A 83 7.66 1.24 2.93
CA ALA A 83 7.93 0.43 4.12
C ALA A 83 7.59 -1.06 3.89
N LEU A 84 6.49 -1.34 3.17
CA LEU A 84 6.12 -2.69 2.76
C LEU A 84 7.18 -3.32 1.85
N VAL A 85 7.71 -2.57 0.87
CA VAL A 85 8.83 -3.05 0.04
C VAL A 85 10.00 -3.50 0.91
N CYS A 86 10.40 -2.70 1.89
CA CYS A 86 11.46 -3.06 2.81
C CYS A 86 11.12 -4.32 3.60
N ALA A 87 9.90 -4.42 4.12
CA ALA A 87 9.45 -5.56 4.91
C ALA A 87 9.42 -6.86 4.08
N VAL A 88 8.86 -6.83 2.87
CA VAL A 88 8.82 -7.98 1.95
C VAL A 88 10.22 -8.39 1.50
N LYS A 89 11.13 -7.45 1.23
CA LYS A 89 12.52 -7.77 0.90
C LYS A 89 13.32 -8.34 2.07
N ILE A 90 12.90 -8.13 3.32
CA ILE A 90 13.45 -8.78 4.51
C ILE A 90 12.83 -10.16 4.68
N ARG A 91 11.52 -10.28 4.49
CA ARG A 91 10.76 -11.52 4.66
C ARG A 91 9.58 -11.57 3.69
N ASP A 92 9.64 -12.46 2.73
CA ASP A 92 8.74 -12.50 1.56
C ASP A 92 7.25 -12.69 1.92
N ASP A 93 6.95 -13.52 2.93
CA ASP A 93 5.58 -13.82 3.36
C ASP A 93 4.82 -12.64 4.01
N VAL A 94 5.49 -11.52 4.24
CA VAL A 94 4.83 -10.30 4.76
C VAL A 94 3.74 -9.80 3.80
N ARG A 95 3.92 -10.00 2.48
CA ARG A 95 2.93 -9.61 1.46
C ARG A 95 1.56 -10.26 1.68
N ASP A 96 1.52 -11.49 2.19
CA ASP A 96 0.29 -12.25 2.40
C ASP A 96 -0.62 -11.64 3.48
N TYR A 97 -0.07 -10.75 4.30
CA TYR A 97 -0.79 -10.05 5.37
C TYR A 97 -1.11 -8.59 5.02
N ALA A 98 -0.63 -8.10 3.89
CA ALA A 98 -0.80 -6.72 3.47
C ALA A 98 -2.11 -6.53 2.69
N LEU A 99 -2.98 -5.68 3.20
CA LEU A 99 -4.22 -5.27 2.55
C LEU A 99 -4.04 -3.86 1.98
N LEU A 100 -4.00 -3.75 0.65
CA LEU A 100 -3.88 -2.45 -0.01
C LEU A 100 -5.18 -1.65 0.17
N SER A 101 -5.09 -0.40 0.55
CA SER A 101 -6.26 0.44 0.83
C SER A 101 -6.70 1.25 -0.37
N HIS A 102 -5.85 2.11 -0.88
CA HIS A 102 -6.16 3.01 -1.99
C HIS A 102 -4.96 3.21 -2.90
N LEU A 103 -5.23 3.50 -4.17
CA LEU A 103 -4.20 3.91 -5.12
C LEU A 103 -3.85 5.38 -4.87
N SER A 104 -2.64 5.62 -4.35
CA SER A 104 -2.10 6.97 -4.21
C SER A 104 -1.81 7.59 -5.58
N ARG A 105 -1.97 8.90 -5.69
CA ARG A 105 -1.58 9.66 -6.90
C ARG A 105 -0.06 9.82 -7.05
N GLU A 106 0.71 9.40 -6.07
CA GLU A 106 2.18 9.41 -6.14
C GLU A 106 2.65 8.33 -7.11
N ALA A 107 3.39 8.72 -8.14
CA ALA A 107 3.85 7.81 -9.21
C ALA A 107 4.69 6.64 -8.66
N GLY A 108 5.42 6.85 -7.57
CA GLY A 108 6.21 5.82 -6.90
C GLY A 108 5.39 4.67 -6.29
N MET A 109 4.08 4.84 -6.08
CA MET A 109 3.22 3.79 -5.52
C MET A 109 3.19 2.53 -6.39
N THR A 110 2.87 2.69 -7.67
CA THR A 110 2.84 1.59 -8.64
C THR A 110 4.22 0.92 -8.77
N LEU A 111 5.29 1.71 -8.77
CA LEU A 111 6.66 1.18 -8.81
C LEU A 111 6.97 0.35 -7.55
N ALA A 112 6.60 0.85 -6.37
CA ALA A 112 6.81 0.14 -5.10
C ALA A 112 6.11 -1.23 -5.11
N LEU A 113 4.86 -1.29 -5.56
CA LEU A 113 4.09 -2.54 -5.64
C LEU A 113 4.73 -3.54 -6.62
N ARG A 114 5.15 -3.09 -7.80
CA ARG A 114 5.82 -3.94 -8.80
C ARG A 114 7.13 -4.57 -8.28
N ILE A 115 7.89 -3.87 -7.43
CA ILE A 115 9.14 -4.39 -6.84
C ILE A 115 8.90 -5.63 -5.97
N ILE A 116 7.70 -5.79 -5.45
CA ILE A 116 7.30 -6.88 -4.56
C ILE A 116 6.21 -7.78 -5.18
N ASP A 117 6.05 -7.73 -6.50
CA ASP A 117 5.10 -8.55 -7.26
C ASP A 117 3.64 -8.44 -6.78
N MET A 118 3.23 -7.24 -6.37
CA MET A 118 1.85 -6.90 -6.07
C MET A 118 1.24 -6.07 -7.19
N ASP A 119 -0.02 -6.34 -7.54
CA ASP A 119 -0.70 -5.66 -8.64
C ASP A 119 -1.56 -4.50 -8.12
N GLU A 120 -1.51 -3.36 -8.84
CA GLU A 120 -2.38 -2.22 -8.53
C GLU A 120 -3.87 -2.53 -8.71
N SER A 121 -4.22 -3.56 -9.49
CA SER A 121 -5.60 -4.03 -9.63
C SER A 121 -6.18 -4.64 -8.35
N GLU A 122 -5.34 -5.03 -7.40
CA GLU A 122 -5.76 -5.50 -6.07
C GLU A 122 -6.19 -4.36 -5.15
N ILE A 123 -5.95 -3.11 -5.53
CA ILE A 123 -6.30 -1.94 -4.73
C ILE A 123 -7.80 -1.64 -4.87
N PRO A 124 -8.58 -1.69 -3.79
CA PRO A 124 -10.03 -1.53 -3.88
C PRO A 124 -10.50 -0.10 -4.12
N LEU A 125 -9.71 0.93 -3.75
CA LEU A 125 -10.13 2.33 -3.84
C LEU A 125 -9.26 3.13 -4.82
N HIS A 126 -9.86 3.56 -5.92
CA HIS A 126 -9.26 4.42 -6.94
C HIS A 126 -9.89 5.82 -6.91
N CYS A 127 -9.75 6.52 -5.80
CA CYS A 127 -10.43 7.80 -5.55
C CYS A 127 -9.58 9.03 -5.90
N GLY A 128 -8.39 8.85 -6.45
CA GLY A 128 -7.47 9.94 -6.79
C GLY A 128 -6.98 10.72 -5.56
N PHE A 129 -6.86 10.06 -4.43
CA PHE A 129 -6.36 10.66 -3.19
C PHE A 129 -4.86 10.93 -3.25
N SER A 130 -4.46 12.07 -2.71
CA SER A 130 -3.10 12.35 -2.27
C SER A 130 -3.11 12.78 -0.80
N LEU A 131 -3.98 12.16 -0.03
CA LEU A 131 -4.10 12.31 1.41
C LEU A 131 -3.13 11.31 2.04
N GLY A 132 -2.56 11.69 3.14
CA GLY A 132 -1.69 10.83 3.95
C GLY A 132 -2.34 10.49 5.30
N GLU A 133 -1.49 10.11 6.25
CA GLU A 133 -1.83 9.96 7.67
C GLU A 133 -2.91 8.89 7.94
N GLY A 134 -2.92 7.82 7.13
CA GLY A 134 -3.83 6.71 7.32
C GLY A 134 -5.25 6.92 6.78
N THR A 135 -5.53 8.03 6.09
CA THR A 135 -6.90 8.36 5.63
C THR A 135 -7.45 7.27 4.69
N GLY A 136 -6.65 6.78 3.75
CA GLY A 136 -7.08 5.72 2.83
C GLY A 136 -7.32 4.41 3.56
N ALA A 137 -6.47 4.06 4.51
CA ALA A 137 -6.62 2.87 5.33
C ALA A 137 -7.91 2.91 6.17
N VAL A 138 -8.25 4.05 6.79
CA VAL A 138 -9.50 4.22 7.55
C VAL A 138 -10.73 4.01 6.65
N LEU A 139 -10.72 4.55 5.44
CA LEU A 139 -11.80 4.35 4.47
C LEU A 139 -11.93 2.88 4.06
N ALA A 140 -10.81 2.20 3.80
CA ALA A 140 -10.79 0.78 3.45
C ALA A 140 -11.31 -0.09 4.61
N VAL A 141 -10.98 0.23 5.87
CA VAL A 141 -11.54 -0.45 7.05
C VAL A 141 -13.06 -0.33 7.09
N SER A 142 -13.60 0.88 6.87
CA SER A 142 -15.04 1.12 6.86
C SER A 142 -15.77 0.31 5.77
N LEU A 143 -15.15 0.24 4.59
CA LEU A 143 -15.65 -0.57 3.48
C LEU A 143 -15.62 -2.06 3.82
N MET A 144 -14.52 -2.55 4.39
CA MET A 144 -14.38 -3.94 4.81
C MET A 144 -15.41 -4.32 5.89
N GLN A 145 -15.65 -3.47 6.87
CA GLN A 145 -16.67 -3.70 7.89
C GLN A 145 -18.06 -3.83 7.27
N SER A 146 -18.40 -2.97 6.30
CA SER A 146 -19.67 -3.04 5.58
C SER A 146 -19.81 -4.33 4.78
N LEU A 147 -18.72 -4.75 4.11
CA LEU A 147 -18.67 -6.01 3.37
C LEU A 147 -18.86 -7.23 4.29
N MET A 148 -18.15 -7.26 5.42
CA MET A 148 -18.25 -8.34 6.40
C MET A 148 -19.65 -8.42 7.01
N TYR A 149 -20.28 -7.27 7.26
CA TYR A 149 -21.66 -7.21 7.70
C TYR A 149 -22.60 -7.82 6.64
N ALA A 150 -22.47 -7.40 5.38
CA ALA A 150 -23.28 -7.91 4.28
C ALA A 150 -23.12 -9.42 4.14
N ILE A 151 -21.90 -9.95 4.11
CA ILE A 151 -21.60 -11.38 3.99
C ILE A 151 -22.25 -12.16 5.16
N GLY A 152 -22.15 -11.65 6.39
CA GLY A 152 -22.72 -12.29 7.57
C GLY A 152 -24.25 -12.29 7.65
N HIS A 153 -24.91 -11.40 6.89
CA HIS A 153 -26.38 -11.24 6.91
C HIS A 153 -27.06 -11.62 5.58
N MET A 154 -26.28 -11.96 4.55
CA MET A 154 -26.84 -12.45 3.29
C MET A 154 -27.35 -13.88 3.45
N GLY A 155 -28.56 -14.14 2.94
CA GLY A 155 -29.08 -15.51 2.83
C GLY A 155 -28.30 -16.33 1.80
N THR A 156 -28.15 -17.61 2.06
CA THR A 156 -27.55 -18.53 1.10
C THR A 156 -28.47 -18.72 -0.11
N LEU A 157 -27.93 -19.14 -1.24
CA LEU A 157 -28.76 -19.49 -2.43
C LEU A 157 -29.81 -20.52 -2.13
N ASP A 158 -29.53 -21.48 -1.25
CA ASP A 158 -30.50 -22.48 -0.81
C ASP A 158 -31.67 -21.88 -0.02
N GLU A 159 -31.39 -20.93 0.87
CA GLU A 159 -32.45 -20.23 1.61
C GLU A 159 -33.30 -19.36 0.69
N VAL A 160 -32.70 -18.65 -0.26
CA VAL A 160 -33.40 -17.85 -1.26
C VAL A 160 -34.29 -18.76 -2.11
N ASN A 161 -33.79 -19.90 -2.59
CA ASN A 161 -34.54 -20.86 -3.38
C ASN A 161 -35.67 -21.51 -2.59
N LYS A 162 -35.46 -21.86 -1.31
CA LYS A 162 -36.53 -22.38 -0.42
C LYS A 162 -37.61 -21.34 -0.21
N ASN A 163 -37.26 -20.09 0.01
CA ASN A 163 -38.22 -19.00 0.20
C ASN A 163 -39.03 -18.71 -1.08
N ALA A 164 -38.38 -18.73 -2.25
CA ALA A 164 -39.06 -18.59 -3.54
C ALA A 164 -40.06 -19.72 -3.79
N LYS A 165 -39.73 -20.99 -3.47
CA LYS A 165 -40.62 -22.11 -3.56
C LYS A 165 -41.81 -22.02 -2.59
N ARG A 166 -41.61 -21.52 -1.37
CA ARG A 166 -42.69 -21.28 -0.39
C ARG A 166 -43.66 -20.20 -0.86
N ARG A 167 -43.19 -19.09 -1.41
CA ARG A 167 -44.04 -18.02 -1.97
C ARG A 167 -44.91 -18.49 -3.13
N ARG A 168 -44.37 -19.37 -4.01
CA ARG A 168 -45.16 -19.96 -5.11
C ARG A 168 -46.25 -20.94 -4.65
N LYS A 169 -46.07 -21.58 -3.50
CA LYS A 169 -47.06 -22.52 -2.94
C LYS A 169 -48.11 -21.86 -2.04
N GLY A 170 -47.84 -20.66 -1.51
CA GLY A 170 -48.77 -19.93 -0.63
C GLY A 170 -49.58 -18.84 -1.32
N GLY A 171 -49.52 -18.73 -2.64
CA GLY A 171 -50.25 -17.78 -3.47
C GLY A 171 -51.32 -18.42 -4.37
N ALA A 172 -51.87 -19.57 -3.94
CA ALA A 172 -53.01 -20.24 -4.57
C ALA A 172 -54.22 -20.22 -3.64
#